data_83ed1bcbdd4c7b3379554c8a132190ed
#
_entry.id   83ed1bcbdd4c7b3379554c8a132190ed
#
_cell.length_a   1.000
_cell.length_b   1.000
_cell.length_c   1.000
_cell.angle_alpha   90.00
_cell.angle_beta   90.00
_cell.angle_gamma   90.00
#
_symmetry.space_group_name_H-M   'P 1'
#
loop_
_entity.id
_entity.type
_entity.pdbx_description
1 polymer ?
#
loop_
_entity_poly.entity_id
_entity_poly.type
_entity_poly.pdbx_seq_one_letter_code
_entity_poly.pdbx_strand_id
1 'polypeptide(L)'
;MDLFFLGDEELVTAFRLIGIGGSAVKDPDEAVAVFRRITEGADFAPSVDLPSSVSDANNCQILIMTEETADWLGDYVINWQLSGHYPLLVEIPGIAGRLPGRKTLVDAIREAIGIHV
;
A
#
# COMPACT_ATOMS: atom_id res chain seq x y z
N MET A 1 16.26 4.03 6.14
CA MET A 1 14.82 3.75 6.31
C MET A 1 14.37 2.81 5.20
N ASP A 2 13.78 1.70 5.55
CA ASP A 2 13.42 0.69 4.58
C ASP A 2 12.02 0.95 4.00
N LEU A 3 11.97 1.17 2.70
CA LEU A 3 10.74 1.44 1.96
C LEU A 3 10.41 0.26 1.06
N PHE A 4 9.13 -0.02 0.89
CA PHE A 4 8.65 -1.02 -0.06
C PHE A 4 7.42 -0.48 -0.77
N PHE A 5 7.30 -0.75 -2.08
CA PHE A 5 6.18 -0.27 -2.89
C PHE A 5 5.25 -1.41 -3.28
N LEU A 6 3.95 -1.16 -3.24
CA LEU A 6 2.91 -2.11 -3.62
C LEU A 6 1.93 -1.43 -4.57
N GLY A 7 1.84 -1.91 -5.80
CA GLY A 7 0.95 -1.29 -6.78
C GLY A 7 1.19 -1.74 -8.21
N ASP A 8 1.12 -0.80 -9.14
CA ASP A 8 1.24 -1.06 -10.57
C ASP A 8 2.65 -1.53 -10.95
N GLU A 9 2.73 -2.40 -11.94
CA GLU A 9 4.01 -2.92 -12.42
C GLU A 9 4.95 -1.81 -12.91
N GLU A 10 4.42 -0.82 -13.61
CA GLU A 10 5.20 0.32 -14.11
C GLU A 10 5.81 1.12 -12.97
N LEU A 11 5.06 1.36 -11.91
CA LEU A 11 5.57 2.08 -10.74
C LEU A 11 6.55 1.22 -9.95
N VAL A 12 6.34 -0.09 -9.87
CA VAL A 12 7.31 -1.02 -9.26
C VAL A 12 8.65 -0.89 -9.97
N THR A 13 8.64 -0.87 -11.30
CA THR A 13 9.86 -0.71 -12.09
C THR A 13 10.53 0.64 -11.81
N ALA A 14 9.75 1.71 -11.77
CA ALA A 14 10.27 3.05 -11.52
C ALA A 14 10.92 3.14 -10.13
N PHE A 15 10.28 2.63 -9.10
CA PHE A 15 10.84 2.62 -7.75
C PHE A 15 12.10 1.77 -7.66
N ARG A 16 12.13 0.63 -8.36
CA ARG A 16 13.31 -0.22 -8.37
C ARG A 16 14.52 0.49 -8.97
N LEU A 17 14.31 1.35 -9.96
CA LEU A 17 15.41 2.12 -10.57
C LEU A 17 16.07 3.07 -9.57
N ILE A 18 15.37 3.49 -8.56
CA ILE A 18 15.94 4.37 -7.51
C ILE A 18 16.27 3.60 -6.23
N GLY A 19 16.24 2.27 -6.29
CA GLY A 19 16.68 1.44 -5.17
C GLY A 19 15.59 1.03 -4.18
N ILE A 20 14.32 1.24 -4.50
CA ILE A 20 13.22 0.85 -3.63
C ILE A 20 12.59 -0.44 -4.17
N GLY A 21 12.57 -1.49 -3.35
CA GLY A 21 11.93 -2.74 -3.69
C GLY A 21 10.41 -2.61 -3.75
N GLY A 22 9.76 -3.48 -4.50
CA GLY A 22 8.32 -3.46 -4.63
C GLY A 22 7.75 -4.72 -5.22
N SER A 23 6.43 -4.85 -5.15
CA SER A 23 5.69 -5.96 -5.71
C SER A 23 4.47 -5.44 -6.46
N ALA A 24 4.29 -5.91 -7.69
CA ALA A 24 3.10 -5.59 -8.46
C ALA A 24 1.94 -6.46 -8.00
N VAL A 25 0.75 -5.88 -7.93
CA VAL A 25 -0.48 -6.60 -7.65
C VAL A 25 -1.50 -6.28 -8.72
N LYS A 26 -2.23 -7.29 -9.17
CA LYS A 26 -3.12 -7.18 -10.35
C LYS A 26 -4.60 -7.13 -9.98
N ASP A 27 -4.94 -7.62 -8.81
CA ASP A 27 -6.33 -7.74 -8.38
C ASP A 27 -6.42 -7.65 -6.86
N PRO A 28 -7.65 -7.50 -6.33
CA PRO A 28 -7.83 -7.39 -4.87
C PRO A 28 -7.34 -8.59 -4.08
N ASP A 29 -7.51 -9.79 -4.60
CA ASP A 29 -7.09 -11.01 -3.88
C ASP A 29 -5.57 -11.07 -3.73
N GLU A 30 -4.85 -10.73 -4.79
CA GLU A 30 -3.39 -10.68 -4.75
C GLU A 30 -2.92 -9.56 -3.82
N ALA A 31 -3.57 -8.40 -3.86
CA ALA A 31 -3.24 -7.28 -2.98
C ALA A 31 -3.39 -7.66 -1.51
N VAL A 32 -4.49 -8.30 -1.15
CA VAL A 32 -4.73 -8.74 0.23
C VAL A 32 -3.69 -9.76 0.66
N ALA A 33 -3.39 -10.73 -0.20
CA ALA A 33 -2.41 -11.78 0.13
C ALA A 33 -1.02 -11.19 0.38
N VAL A 34 -0.57 -10.28 -0.48
CA VAL A 34 0.73 -9.62 -0.31
C VAL A 34 0.75 -8.76 0.94
N PHE A 35 -0.28 -7.96 1.15
CA PHE A 35 -0.38 -7.10 2.33
C PHE A 35 -0.35 -7.90 3.62
N ARG A 36 -1.10 -8.98 3.69
CA ARG A 36 -1.12 -9.83 4.87
C ARG A 36 0.23 -10.50 5.10
N ARG A 37 0.92 -10.92 4.05
CA ARG A 37 2.25 -11.50 4.19
C ARG A 37 3.24 -10.48 4.75
N ILE A 38 3.14 -9.22 4.32
CA ILE A 38 4.02 -8.16 4.81
C ILE A 38 3.72 -7.84 6.26
N THR A 39 2.45 -7.79 6.66
CA THR A 39 2.04 -7.36 7.99
C THR A 39 2.00 -8.50 9.00
N GLU A 40 1.64 -9.71 8.58
CA GLU A 40 1.52 -10.88 9.47
C GLU A 40 2.76 -11.76 9.46
N GLY A 41 3.65 -11.56 8.47
CA GLY A 41 4.90 -12.30 8.40
C GLY A 41 4.75 -13.73 7.92
N ALA A 42 5.72 -14.58 8.30
CA ALA A 42 5.80 -15.95 7.82
C ALA A 42 4.66 -16.85 8.30
N ASP A 43 3.94 -16.43 9.34
CA ASP A 43 2.82 -17.21 9.87
C ASP A 43 1.60 -17.20 8.93
N PHE A 44 1.54 -16.23 8.01
CA PHE A 44 0.47 -16.19 7.05
C PHE A 44 0.75 -17.11 5.86
N ALA A 45 -0.17 -18.05 5.59
CA ALA A 45 -0.10 -18.97 4.47
C ALA A 45 -1.16 -18.56 3.42
N PRO A 46 -0.77 -17.86 2.35
CA PRO A 46 -1.73 -17.38 1.35
C PRO A 46 -2.26 -18.51 0.49
N SER A 47 -3.48 -18.32 -0.03
CA SER A 47 -4.10 -19.24 -0.97
C SER A 47 -3.66 -19.00 -2.42
N VAL A 48 -2.91 -17.94 -2.65
CA VAL A 48 -2.37 -17.57 -3.97
C VAL A 48 -0.86 -17.54 -3.92
N ASP A 49 -0.22 -17.73 -5.08
CA ASP A 49 1.23 -17.64 -5.16
C ASP A 49 1.65 -16.17 -5.03
N LEU A 50 2.64 -15.91 -4.17
CA LEU A 50 3.17 -14.58 -3.97
C LEU A 50 4.39 -14.35 -4.86
N PRO A 51 4.56 -13.10 -5.38
CA PRO A 51 5.79 -12.74 -6.07
C PRO A 51 7.01 -12.92 -5.14
N SER A 52 8.12 -13.35 -5.71
CA SER A 52 9.36 -13.55 -4.95
C SER A 52 9.88 -12.25 -4.32
N SER A 53 9.55 -11.11 -4.94
CA SER A 53 9.95 -9.79 -4.44
C SER A 53 9.35 -9.44 -3.08
N VAL A 54 8.29 -10.14 -2.66
CA VAL A 54 7.65 -9.87 -1.35
C VAL A 54 8.62 -10.07 -0.20
N SER A 55 9.60 -10.96 -0.35
CA SER A 55 10.62 -11.17 0.70
C SER A 55 11.45 -9.92 0.97
N ASP A 56 11.56 -9.01 -0.01
CA ASP A 56 12.29 -7.75 0.15
C ASP A 56 11.58 -6.78 1.09
N ALA A 57 10.31 -7.05 1.41
CA ALA A 57 9.53 -6.23 2.34
C ALA A 57 9.79 -6.57 3.81
N ASN A 58 10.61 -7.57 4.09
CA ASN A 58 10.94 -7.93 5.47
C ASN A 58 11.52 -6.72 6.20
N ASN A 59 10.91 -6.38 7.33
CA ASN A 59 11.33 -5.26 8.17
C ASN A 59 11.20 -3.88 7.50
N CYS A 60 10.38 -3.74 6.46
CA CYS A 60 10.14 -2.41 5.89
C CYS A 60 9.45 -1.53 6.94
N GLN A 61 9.78 -0.25 6.93
CA GLN A 61 9.24 0.72 7.87
C GLN A 61 8.11 1.56 7.25
N ILE A 62 8.14 1.73 5.93
CA ILE A 62 7.13 2.45 5.19
C ILE A 62 6.70 1.61 3.99
N LEU A 63 5.41 1.34 3.90
CA LEU A 63 4.81 0.66 2.76
C LEU A 63 4.06 1.69 1.93
N ILE A 64 4.56 1.93 0.73
CA ILE A 64 3.95 2.87 -0.21
C ILE A 64 3.01 2.07 -1.11
N MET A 65 1.80 2.55 -1.31
CA MET A 65 0.84 1.89 -2.19
C MET A 65 0.06 2.90 -3.01
N THR A 66 -0.47 2.46 -4.15
CA THR A 66 -1.34 3.32 -4.95
C THR A 66 -2.71 3.43 -4.28
N GLU A 67 -3.45 4.47 -4.63
CA GLU A 67 -4.82 4.65 -4.16
C GLU A 67 -5.71 3.47 -4.56
N GLU A 68 -5.53 2.93 -5.77
CA GLU A 68 -6.27 1.77 -6.22
C GLU A 68 -5.98 0.54 -5.35
N THR A 69 -4.72 0.29 -5.04
CA THR A 69 -4.34 -0.82 -4.16
C THR A 69 -4.97 -0.64 -2.78
N ALA A 70 -4.93 0.57 -2.24
CA ALA A 70 -5.54 0.86 -0.95
C ALA A 70 -7.05 0.63 -0.96
N ASP A 71 -7.73 0.97 -2.06
CA ASP A 71 -9.16 0.69 -2.20
C ASP A 71 -9.44 -0.81 -2.23
N TRP A 72 -8.60 -1.59 -2.90
CA TRP A 72 -8.72 -3.05 -2.90
C TRP A 72 -8.56 -3.64 -1.51
N LEU A 73 -7.66 -3.09 -0.70
CA LEU A 73 -7.42 -3.54 0.66
C LEU A 73 -8.53 -3.12 1.63
N GLY A 74 -9.17 -1.99 1.38
CA GLY A 74 -10.30 -1.52 2.16
C GLY A 74 -9.98 -1.42 3.66
N ASP A 75 -10.76 -2.13 4.48
CA ASP A 75 -10.63 -2.07 5.93
C ASP A 75 -9.28 -2.55 6.46
N TYR A 76 -8.55 -3.37 5.71
CA TYR A 76 -7.21 -3.79 6.12
C TYR A 76 -6.30 -2.57 6.33
N VAL A 77 -6.37 -1.58 5.44
CA VAL A 77 -5.57 -0.36 5.54
C VAL A 77 -5.96 0.43 6.79
N ILE A 78 -7.26 0.65 6.97
CA ILE A 78 -7.77 1.44 8.09
C ILE A 78 -7.40 0.79 9.43
N ASN A 79 -7.64 -0.51 9.55
CA ASN A 79 -7.35 -1.23 10.78
C ASN A 79 -5.86 -1.23 11.11
N TRP A 80 -5.02 -1.36 10.08
CA TRP A 80 -3.57 -1.31 10.27
C TRP A 80 -3.10 0.06 10.75
N GLN A 81 -3.62 1.13 10.12
CA GLN A 81 -3.28 2.49 10.52
C GLN A 81 -3.69 2.78 11.97
N LEU A 82 -4.86 2.29 12.37
CA LEU A 82 -5.34 2.48 13.74
C LEU A 82 -4.52 1.69 14.77
N SER A 83 -3.88 0.60 14.35
CA SER A 83 -3.06 -0.23 15.25
C SER A 83 -1.75 0.45 15.66
N GLY A 84 -1.26 1.39 14.84
CA GLY A 84 0.00 2.07 15.10
C GLY A 84 1.25 1.23 14.87
N HIS A 85 1.11 0.05 14.27
CA HIS A 85 2.25 -0.83 14.00
C HIS A 85 2.99 -0.41 12.72
N TYR A 86 4.26 -0.81 12.62
CA TYR A 86 5.04 -0.71 11.40
C TYR A 86 4.72 -1.87 10.48
N PRO A 87 4.77 -1.68 9.15
CA PRO A 87 5.15 -0.45 8.44
C PRO A 87 4.05 0.62 8.48
N LEU A 88 4.46 1.87 8.38
CA LEU A 88 3.53 2.97 8.15
C LEU A 88 3.04 2.92 6.70
N LEU A 89 1.77 3.23 6.48
CA LEU A 89 1.17 3.14 5.15
C LEU A 89 1.08 4.53 4.52
N VAL A 90 1.55 4.65 3.26
CA VAL A 90 1.50 5.89 2.48
C VAL A 90 0.81 5.60 1.16
N GLU A 91 -0.23 6.36 0.83
CA GLU A 91 -0.95 6.23 -0.43
C GLU A 91 -0.51 7.31 -1.40
N ILE A 92 -0.27 6.91 -2.65
CA ILE A 92 0.06 7.83 -3.74
C ILE A 92 -0.88 7.58 -4.92
N PRO A 93 -1.08 8.58 -5.80
CA PRO A 93 -1.82 8.33 -7.04
C PRO A 93 -1.12 7.28 -7.89
N GLY A 94 -1.89 6.44 -8.58
CA GLY A 94 -1.35 5.50 -9.53
C GLY A 94 -0.90 6.17 -10.82
N ILE A 95 -0.45 5.37 -11.80
CA ILE A 95 0.06 5.89 -13.06
C ILE A 95 -1.00 6.66 -13.86
N ALA A 96 -2.28 6.34 -13.65
CA ALA A 96 -3.39 7.05 -14.29
C ALA A 96 -3.81 8.32 -13.53
N GLY A 97 -3.13 8.66 -12.44
CA GLY A 97 -3.46 9.81 -11.61
C GLY A 97 -4.40 9.47 -10.47
N ARG A 98 -4.99 10.50 -9.85
CA ARG A 98 -5.89 10.30 -8.72
C ARG A 98 -7.18 9.62 -9.14
N LEU A 99 -7.70 8.74 -8.29
CA LEU A 99 -8.99 8.11 -8.54
C LEU A 99 -10.12 9.13 -8.35
N PRO A 100 -11.12 9.12 -9.24
CA PRO A 100 -12.26 10.03 -9.10
C PRO A 100 -13.00 9.81 -7.77
N GLY A 101 -13.43 10.89 -7.15
CA GLY A 101 -14.20 10.84 -5.93
C GLY A 101 -13.44 10.60 -4.65
N ARG A 102 -12.14 10.34 -4.71
CA ARG A 102 -11.32 10.19 -3.51
C ARG A 102 -10.98 11.56 -2.91
N LYS A 103 -10.99 11.61 -1.60
CA LYS A 103 -10.62 12.82 -0.88
C LYS A 103 -9.11 12.97 -0.85
N THR A 104 -8.64 14.20 -1.05
CA THR A 104 -7.22 14.51 -0.87
C THR A 104 -6.91 14.61 0.63
N LEU A 105 -5.61 14.61 0.97
CA LEU A 105 -5.18 14.84 2.34
C LEU A 105 -5.71 16.19 2.85
N VAL A 106 -5.71 17.21 1.99
CA VAL A 106 -6.24 18.52 2.35
C VAL A 106 -7.74 18.46 2.69
N ASP A 107 -8.50 17.72 1.89
CA ASP A 107 -9.94 17.55 2.15
C ASP A 107 -10.18 16.84 3.50
N ALA A 108 -9.39 15.81 3.78
CA ALA A 108 -9.49 15.09 5.05
C ALA A 108 -9.17 15.99 6.24
N ILE A 109 -8.16 16.84 6.12
CA ILE A 109 -7.79 17.79 7.15
C ILE A 109 -8.91 18.80 7.37
N ARG A 110 -9.50 19.32 6.29
CA ARG A 110 -10.62 20.26 6.38
C ARG A 110 -11.80 19.67 7.12
N GLU A 111 -12.15 18.44 6.82
CA GLU A 111 -13.23 17.75 7.51
C GLU A 111 -12.95 17.56 8.99
N ALA A 112 -11.72 17.18 9.32
CA ALA A 112 -11.33 16.93 10.72
C ALA A 112 -11.43 18.19 11.58
N ILE A 113 -11.16 19.37 11.03
CA ILE A 113 -11.23 20.64 11.76
C ILE A 113 -12.54 21.39 11.53
N GLY A 114 -13.48 20.81 10.77
CA GLY A 114 -14.81 21.39 10.58
C GLY A 114 -14.87 22.60 9.66
N ILE A 115 -13.87 22.83 8.82
CA ILE A 115 -13.88 23.92 7.85
C ILE A 115 -14.58 23.45 6.57
N HIS A 116 -15.62 24.16 6.18
CA HIS A 116 -16.33 23.93 4.93
C HIS A 116 -16.06 25.08 3.98
N VAL A 117 -15.47 24.74 2.86
CA VAL A 117 -15.15 25.74 1.81
C VAL A 117 -15.77 25.31 0.50
#